data_4f90a54e6c2192bcf7eb647f7118b0fc
#
_entry.id   4f90a54e6c2192bcf7eb647f7118b0fc
#
_cell.length_a   1.000
_cell.length_b   1.000
_cell.length_c   1.000
_cell.angle_alpha   90.00
_cell.angle_beta   90.00
_cell.angle_gamma   90.00
#
_symmetry.space_group_name_H-M   'P 1'
#
loop_
_entity.id
_entity.type
_entity.pdbx_description
1 polymer ?
#
loop_
_entity_poly.entity_id
_entity_poly.type
_entity_poly.pdbx_seq_one_letter_code
_entity_poly.pdbx_strand_id
1 'polypeptide(L)'
;METPFEKSSTTTVSSEKREGRDQASTGYAWWAGNARFINLSGRFLGAHVAHAGVIAFWAGAMLLFEVAHYIPEKPMYEQGLILMPHIATLGIGVGYGGEIVDTFPFFAIAVTHLIGSAVLGFGGIYHSIRGPEKLAGFFNFDWTDKDKVTSILGFHLIALGIAAYVLVGKAMFWGGLYDTWVPGGGDVRLITSPTLDPRIIFGYVFSPITGGKGNIVSVDNLEDLVGGHIWMGGILILGGIWHIVTKPFKWTNRVFIWSGEAYLSQSLGNVAGQAFIAAMFIWFNNTAYPSEFYGPTVAEAANSQVFNFIVRDQALGANISTSQGPTGLGKYLQRSPTGEIIFGAETMRFWDVKAPWLEPLRGTNGLDIDKLKNDIQPWQKRRAAEYMTHSPIGSLNSVGGLATELNSFNYVGPRTWLASAHFIFALLFLVGHLWHAGRARAAAAGFERGIEREDEPVLSMKPLD
;
A
#
# COMPACT_ATOMS: atom_id res chain seq x y z
N MET A 1 -32.43 67.26 -46.28
CA MET A 1 -30.97 67.01 -46.29
C MET A 1 -30.64 66.33 -45.00
N GLU A 2 -30.66 65.01 -45.02
CA GLU A 2 -30.27 64.17 -43.88
C GLU A 2 -28.82 63.76 -44.05
N THR A 3 -28.01 64.03 -43.07
CA THR A 3 -26.61 63.59 -42.99
C THR A 3 -26.55 62.13 -42.50
N PRO A 4 -25.73 61.26 -43.13
CA PRO A 4 -25.62 59.88 -42.67
C PRO A 4 -24.76 59.84 -41.43
N PHE A 5 -25.30 59.16 -40.40
CA PHE A 5 -24.57 58.83 -39.16
C PHE A 5 -23.45 57.82 -39.50
N GLU A 6 -22.21 58.23 -39.26
CA GLU A 6 -21.06 57.34 -39.18
C GLU A 6 -21.26 56.37 -38.03
N LYS A 7 -21.45 55.07 -38.33
CA LYS A 7 -21.39 54.00 -37.33
C LYS A 7 -19.95 53.85 -36.88
N SER A 8 -19.72 54.24 -35.66
CA SER A 8 -18.47 54.21 -34.93
C SER A 8 -17.82 52.80 -34.97
N SER A 9 -16.55 52.79 -35.32
CA SER A 9 -15.64 51.62 -35.32
C SER A 9 -15.27 51.06 -33.96
N THR A 10 -16.00 51.47 -32.91
CA THR A 10 -15.75 51.05 -31.54
C THR A 10 -16.30 49.66 -31.17
N THR A 11 -17.19 49.09 -32.00
CA THR A 11 -17.80 47.79 -31.73
C THR A 11 -16.92 46.63 -32.16
N THR A 12 -16.07 46.79 -33.16
CA THR A 12 -15.18 45.73 -33.68
C THR A 12 -13.98 45.49 -32.77
N VAL A 13 -13.41 46.55 -32.19
CA VAL A 13 -12.23 46.41 -31.29
C VAL A 13 -12.60 45.76 -29.96
N SER A 14 -13.83 45.92 -29.48
CA SER A 14 -14.28 45.31 -28.24
C SER A 14 -14.64 43.80 -28.42
N SER A 15 -15.15 43.44 -29.63
CA SER A 15 -15.43 42.02 -29.92
C SER A 15 -14.15 41.21 -30.18
N GLU A 16 -13.20 41.76 -30.92
CA GLU A 16 -11.89 41.10 -31.13
C GLU A 16 -11.10 40.96 -29.81
N LYS A 17 -11.16 41.97 -28.93
CA LYS A 17 -10.54 41.86 -27.60
C LYS A 17 -11.26 40.84 -26.69
N ARG A 18 -12.56 40.66 -26.85
CA ARG A 18 -13.30 39.63 -26.12
C ARG A 18 -13.03 38.23 -26.66
N GLU A 19 -13.08 38.05 -27.98
CA GLU A 19 -12.74 36.80 -28.62
C GLU A 19 -11.30 36.36 -28.30
N GLY A 20 -10.34 37.27 -28.33
CA GLY A 20 -8.96 36.95 -27.96
C GLY A 20 -8.78 36.60 -26.47
N ARG A 21 -9.60 37.14 -25.57
CA ARG A 21 -9.60 36.74 -24.14
C ARG A 21 -10.32 35.45 -23.91
N ASP A 22 -11.41 35.20 -24.61
CA ASP A 22 -12.17 33.93 -24.47
C ASP A 22 -11.42 32.76 -25.07
N GLN A 23 -10.61 32.97 -26.12
CA GLN A 23 -9.72 31.97 -26.68
C GLN A 23 -8.51 31.64 -25.76
N ALA A 24 -8.09 32.56 -24.88
CA ALA A 24 -7.00 32.37 -23.93
C ALA A 24 -7.47 31.74 -22.62
N SER A 25 -8.78 31.73 -22.33
CA SER A 25 -9.34 31.18 -21.09
C SER A 25 -9.58 29.69 -21.21
N THR A 26 -9.06 28.92 -20.25
CA THR A 26 -9.32 27.47 -20.14
C THR A 26 -10.68 27.16 -19.52
N GLY A 27 -11.36 28.15 -18.93
CA GLY A 27 -12.58 27.94 -18.16
C GLY A 27 -12.40 27.31 -16.79
N TYR A 28 -11.17 27.02 -16.38
CA TYR A 28 -10.87 26.45 -15.06
C TYR A 28 -10.36 27.51 -14.10
N ALA A 29 -10.96 27.58 -12.91
CA ALA A 29 -10.49 28.43 -11.82
C ALA A 29 -9.11 27.96 -11.30
N TRP A 30 -8.40 28.81 -10.56
CA TRP A 30 -7.07 28.48 -10.04
C TRP A 30 -7.06 27.22 -9.17
N TRP A 31 -8.11 26.95 -8.41
CA TRP A 31 -8.26 25.76 -7.56
C TRP A 31 -8.49 24.46 -8.35
N ALA A 32 -8.82 24.55 -9.61
CA ALA A 32 -8.87 23.45 -10.57
C ALA A 32 -7.81 23.65 -11.68
N GLY A 33 -6.77 24.40 -11.40
CA GLY A 33 -5.76 24.82 -12.36
C GLY A 33 -5.00 23.68 -13.03
N ASN A 34 -4.87 22.54 -12.37
CA ASN A 34 -4.24 21.35 -12.96
C ASN A 34 -5.00 20.81 -14.19
N ALA A 35 -6.30 21.05 -14.28
CA ALA A 35 -7.08 20.69 -15.46
C ALA A 35 -6.70 21.48 -16.72
N ARG A 36 -6.00 22.61 -16.59
CA ARG A 36 -5.59 23.47 -17.70
C ARG A 36 -4.57 22.81 -18.63
N PHE A 37 -3.84 21.79 -18.16
CA PHE A 37 -2.81 21.10 -18.95
C PHE A 37 -3.09 19.62 -19.19
N ILE A 38 -4.31 19.16 -18.98
CA ILE A 38 -4.68 17.75 -19.28
C ILE A 38 -4.37 17.40 -20.74
N ASN A 39 -4.63 18.30 -21.68
CA ASN A 39 -4.40 18.10 -23.11
C ASN A 39 -3.04 18.64 -23.57
N LEU A 40 -2.17 19.04 -22.69
CA LEU A 40 -0.82 19.53 -22.95
C LEU A 40 0.18 18.47 -22.51
N SER A 41 0.55 17.55 -23.38
CA SER A 41 1.36 16.37 -23.06
C SER A 41 2.71 16.72 -22.40
N GLY A 42 3.36 17.80 -22.81
CA GLY A 42 4.61 18.24 -22.19
C GLY A 42 4.42 18.78 -20.78
N ARG A 43 3.39 19.60 -20.55
CA ARG A 43 3.04 20.12 -19.22
C ARG A 43 2.54 19.01 -18.29
N PHE A 44 1.76 18.10 -18.82
CA PHE A 44 1.30 16.91 -18.09
C PHE A 44 2.48 16.04 -17.62
N LEU A 45 3.42 15.76 -18.51
CA LEU A 45 4.66 15.07 -18.15
C LEU A 45 5.42 15.82 -17.07
N GLY A 46 5.58 17.14 -17.21
CA GLY A 46 6.28 17.97 -16.24
C GLY A 46 5.69 17.88 -14.84
N ALA A 47 4.37 17.93 -14.72
CA ALA A 47 3.68 17.78 -13.44
C ALA A 47 3.94 16.39 -12.80
N HIS A 48 3.91 15.33 -13.60
CA HIS A 48 4.15 13.96 -13.10
C HIS A 48 5.60 13.74 -12.69
N VAL A 49 6.56 14.24 -13.46
CA VAL A 49 7.99 14.15 -13.10
C VAL A 49 8.29 14.98 -11.86
N ALA A 50 7.73 16.17 -11.74
CA ALA A 50 7.87 17.00 -10.53
C ALA A 50 7.28 16.30 -9.29
N HIS A 51 6.11 15.66 -9.44
CA HIS A 51 5.49 14.91 -8.35
C HIS A 51 6.34 13.66 -7.97
N ALA A 52 6.91 12.95 -8.95
CA ALA A 52 7.87 11.89 -8.70
C ALA A 52 9.10 12.41 -7.92
N GLY A 53 9.58 13.61 -8.26
CA GLY A 53 10.63 14.30 -7.51
C GLY A 53 10.24 14.55 -6.05
N VAL A 54 9.01 15.00 -5.77
CA VAL A 54 8.50 15.21 -4.41
C VAL A 54 8.42 13.89 -3.64
N ILE A 55 7.97 12.81 -4.27
CA ILE A 55 7.91 11.48 -3.65
C ILE A 55 9.31 11.00 -3.28
N ALA A 56 10.27 11.10 -4.22
CA ALA A 56 11.65 10.73 -3.97
C ALA A 56 12.31 11.59 -2.88
N PHE A 57 12.00 12.89 -2.86
CA PHE A 57 12.48 13.81 -1.82
C PHE A 57 11.97 13.38 -0.44
N TRP A 58 10.69 13.10 -0.30
CA TRP A 58 10.14 12.63 0.97
C TRP A 58 10.81 11.32 1.42
N ALA A 59 10.96 10.36 0.51
CA ALA A 59 11.62 9.09 0.82
C ALA A 59 13.06 9.33 1.33
N GLY A 60 13.83 10.16 0.64
CA GLY A 60 15.19 10.46 1.04
C GLY A 60 15.31 11.27 2.34
N ALA A 61 14.54 12.34 2.46
CA ALA A 61 14.58 13.23 3.64
C ALA A 61 14.03 12.52 4.88
N MET A 62 12.93 11.80 4.77
CA MET A 62 12.33 11.05 5.88
C MET A 62 13.27 9.93 6.34
N LEU A 63 13.84 9.17 5.42
CA LEU A 63 14.79 8.11 5.76
C LEU A 63 16.05 8.68 6.43
N LEU A 64 16.57 9.79 5.93
CA LEU A 64 17.71 10.46 6.55
C LEU A 64 17.39 10.93 7.97
N PHE A 65 16.18 11.47 8.16
CA PHE A 65 15.69 11.85 9.48
C PHE A 65 15.62 10.63 10.42
N GLU A 66 15.06 9.52 9.94
CA GLU A 66 14.97 8.29 10.72
C GLU A 66 16.35 7.77 11.14
N VAL A 67 17.30 7.71 10.20
CA VAL A 67 18.67 7.26 10.47
C VAL A 67 19.36 8.16 11.50
N ALA A 68 19.18 9.48 11.39
CA ALA A 68 19.76 10.45 12.30
C ALA A 68 19.20 10.34 13.73
N HIS A 69 17.98 9.85 13.90
CA HIS A 69 17.31 9.72 15.19
C HIS A 69 17.26 8.27 15.69
N TYR A 70 17.88 7.35 14.96
CA TYR A 70 17.88 5.94 15.33
C TYR A 70 18.69 5.68 16.59
N ILE A 71 18.09 4.97 17.53
CA ILE A 71 18.70 4.57 18.81
C ILE A 71 18.89 3.05 18.79
N PRO A 72 20.13 2.53 18.71
CA PRO A 72 20.40 1.10 18.60
C PRO A 72 19.85 0.24 19.74
N GLU A 73 19.76 0.81 20.95
CA GLU A 73 19.33 0.10 22.15
C GLU A 73 17.82 -0.11 22.25
N LYS A 74 17.05 0.49 21.34
CA LYS A 74 15.60 0.36 21.29
C LYS A 74 15.15 -0.35 20.01
N PRO A 75 14.08 -1.12 20.07
CA PRO A 75 13.50 -1.68 18.86
C PRO A 75 12.91 -0.59 17.95
N MET A 76 12.91 -0.83 16.63
CA MET A 76 12.42 0.15 15.66
C MET A 76 10.99 0.60 15.93
N TYR A 77 10.12 -0.29 16.37
CA TYR A 77 8.71 0.01 16.59
C TYR A 77 8.45 0.94 17.77
N GLU A 78 9.46 1.21 18.61
CA GLU A 78 9.38 2.19 19.69
C GLU A 78 9.83 3.60 19.26
N GLN A 79 10.38 3.74 18.07
CA GLN A 79 11.06 4.97 17.64
C GLN A 79 10.31 5.74 16.55
N GLY A 80 9.08 5.34 16.22
CA GLY A 80 8.31 5.98 15.15
C GLY A 80 8.89 5.81 13.75
N LEU A 81 9.71 4.79 13.53
CA LEU A 81 10.35 4.53 12.25
C LEU A 81 9.37 3.81 11.32
N ILE A 82 9.23 4.29 10.09
CA ILE A 82 8.36 3.70 9.07
C ILE A 82 9.10 3.29 7.80
N LEU A 83 10.18 3.95 7.44
CA LEU A 83 10.96 3.63 6.23
C LEU A 83 12.09 2.63 6.51
N MET A 84 12.80 2.76 7.64
CA MET A 84 13.79 1.77 8.02
C MET A 84 13.23 0.35 8.11
N PRO A 85 12.04 0.12 8.66
CA PRO A 85 11.42 -1.21 8.64
C PRO A 85 11.25 -1.82 7.25
N HIS A 86 10.93 -1.02 6.24
CA HIS A 86 10.80 -1.49 4.85
C HIS A 86 12.14 -1.96 4.29
N ILE A 87 13.20 -1.23 4.55
CA ILE A 87 14.55 -1.56 4.08
C ILE A 87 15.09 -2.77 4.83
N ALA A 88 14.89 -2.84 6.14
CA ALA A 88 15.26 -4.00 6.95
C ALA A 88 14.53 -5.27 6.49
N THR A 89 13.26 -5.19 6.14
CA THR A 89 12.47 -6.29 5.59
C THR A 89 13.08 -6.82 4.28
N LEU A 90 13.70 -5.95 3.48
CA LEU A 90 14.44 -6.33 2.28
C LEU A 90 15.80 -6.98 2.57
N GLY A 91 16.14 -7.22 3.83
CA GLY A 91 17.39 -7.86 4.22
C GLY A 91 18.61 -6.94 4.16
N ILE A 92 18.40 -5.64 4.19
CA ILE A 92 19.46 -4.62 4.08
C ILE A 92 19.76 -4.05 5.46
N GLY A 93 21.03 -4.11 5.90
CA GLY A 93 21.48 -3.54 7.16
C GLY A 93 21.03 -4.27 8.42
N VAL A 94 20.45 -5.43 8.28
CA VAL A 94 19.84 -6.22 9.35
C VAL A 94 20.42 -7.62 9.38
N GLY A 95 20.43 -8.24 10.55
CA GLY A 95 20.94 -9.60 10.76
C GLY A 95 20.03 -10.42 11.67
N TYR A 96 20.64 -11.36 12.36
CA TYR A 96 19.98 -12.29 13.25
C TYR A 96 19.09 -11.58 14.28
N GLY A 97 17.89 -12.09 14.48
CA GLY A 97 16.94 -11.52 15.44
C GLY A 97 16.32 -10.18 15.03
N GLY A 98 16.61 -9.68 13.84
CA GLY A 98 16.17 -8.36 13.38
C GLY A 98 17.02 -7.20 13.90
N GLU A 99 18.23 -7.48 14.42
CA GLU A 99 19.15 -6.44 14.84
C GLU A 99 19.70 -5.66 13.65
N ILE A 100 19.77 -4.34 13.79
CA ILE A 100 20.46 -3.50 12.81
C ILE A 100 21.97 -3.65 13.05
N VAL A 101 22.65 -4.18 12.03
CA VAL A 101 24.10 -4.43 12.07
C VAL A 101 24.91 -3.34 11.40
N ASP A 102 24.30 -2.59 10.49
CA ASP A 102 24.94 -1.50 9.76
C ASP A 102 23.89 -0.48 9.33
N THR A 103 24.06 0.77 9.75
CA THR A 103 23.18 1.88 9.37
C THR A 103 23.57 2.56 8.06
N PHE A 104 24.78 2.32 7.57
CA PHE A 104 25.27 2.95 6.33
C PHE A 104 24.38 2.67 5.11
N PRO A 105 23.88 1.46 4.86
CA PRO A 105 22.99 1.21 3.73
C PRO A 105 21.73 2.09 3.75
N PHE A 106 21.17 2.34 4.90
CA PHE A 106 20.00 3.22 5.05
C PHE A 106 20.36 4.67 4.67
N PHE A 107 21.51 5.15 5.15
CA PHE A 107 22.01 6.47 4.77
C PHE A 107 22.24 6.57 3.25
N ALA A 108 22.88 5.58 2.65
CA ALA A 108 23.15 5.55 1.21
C ALA A 108 21.87 5.60 0.39
N ILE A 109 20.84 4.83 0.77
CA ILE A 109 19.52 4.84 0.13
C ILE A 109 18.86 6.22 0.27
N ALA A 110 18.94 6.83 1.45
CA ALA A 110 18.38 8.16 1.69
C ALA A 110 19.03 9.21 0.77
N VAL A 111 20.35 9.23 0.69
CA VAL A 111 21.10 10.21 -0.11
C VAL A 111 20.85 10.00 -1.60
N THR A 112 20.81 8.76 -2.09
CA THR A 112 20.50 8.47 -3.50
C THR A 112 19.10 8.93 -3.90
N HIS A 113 18.13 8.82 -3.02
CA HIS A 113 16.78 9.34 -3.24
C HIS A 113 16.75 10.88 -3.24
N LEU A 114 17.51 11.54 -2.36
CA LEU A 114 17.64 13.00 -2.40
C LEU A 114 18.28 13.50 -3.69
N ILE A 115 19.33 12.83 -4.16
CA ILE A 115 19.95 13.15 -5.46
C ILE A 115 18.97 12.93 -6.60
N GLY A 116 18.31 11.77 -6.63
CA GLY A 116 17.29 11.46 -7.64
C GLY A 116 16.13 12.46 -7.62
N SER A 117 15.72 12.91 -6.44
CA SER A 117 14.66 13.92 -6.31
C SER A 117 15.04 15.27 -6.91
N ALA A 118 16.30 15.68 -6.77
CA ALA A 118 16.80 16.91 -7.37
C ALA A 118 16.77 16.83 -8.91
N VAL A 119 17.21 15.71 -9.48
CA VAL A 119 17.19 15.48 -10.92
C VAL A 119 15.74 15.47 -11.45
N LEU A 120 14.85 14.74 -10.81
CA LEU A 120 13.44 14.68 -11.17
C LEU A 120 12.74 16.03 -10.98
N GLY A 121 13.03 16.73 -9.89
CA GLY A 121 12.49 18.08 -9.64
C GLY A 121 12.90 19.07 -10.71
N PHE A 122 14.16 19.08 -11.10
CA PHE A 122 14.66 19.93 -12.19
C PHE A 122 13.98 19.59 -13.52
N GLY A 123 13.94 18.31 -13.87
CA GLY A 123 13.28 17.85 -15.12
C GLY A 123 11.78 18.18 -15.12
N GLY A 124 11.12 17.98 -14.00
CA GLY A 124 9.70 18.29 -13.83
C GLY A 124 9.40 19.78 -14.00
N ILE A 125 10.21 20.65 -13.39
CA ILE A 125 10.07 22.10 -13.54
C ILE A 125 10.38 22.53 -14.99
N TYR A 126 11.42 21.97 -15.59
CA TYR A 126 11.74 22.24 -17.01
C TYR A 126 10.55 21.94 -17.91
N HIS A 127 10.01 20.71 -17.85
CA HIS A 127 8.88 20.30 -18.69
C HIS A 127 7.59 21.08 -18.37
N SER A 128 7.42 21.50 -17.12
CA SER A 128 6.23 22.26 -16.71
C SER A 128 6.26 23.72 -17.16
N ILE A 129 7.45 24.35 -17.28
CA ILE A 129 7.57 25.79 -17.48
C ILE A 129 8.27 26.14 -18.80
N ARG A 130 9.36 25.45 -19.14
CA ARG A 130 10.26 25.82 -20.25
C ARG A 130 10.19 24.88 -21.45
N GLY A 131 9.82 23.62 -21.23
CA GLY A 131 9.70 22.66 -22.32
C GLY A 131 8.51 22.95 -23.23
N PRO A 132 8.39 22.22 -24.35
CA PRO A 132 7.23 22.36 -25.24
C PRO A 132 5.94 21.99 -24.52
N GLU A 133 4.87 22.73 -24.79
CA GLU A 133 3.55 22.44 -24.19
C GLU A 133 3.03 21.06 -24.59
N LYS A 134 3.24 20.69 -25.85
CA LYS A 134 2.94 19.36 -26.40
C LYS A 134 4.20 18.69 -26.85
N LEU A 135 4.36 17.43 -26.48
CA LEU A 135 5.48 16.60 -26.91
C LEU A 135 5.35 16.24 -28.40
N ALA A 136 6.46 15.92 -29.04
CA ALA A 136 6.50 15.55 -30.44
C ALA A 136 6.91 14.08 -30.61
N GLY A 137 6.63 13.51 -31.78
CA GLY A 137 7.07 12.18 -32.17
C GLY A 137 6.53 11.07 -31.26
N PHE A 138 7.41 10.19 -30.86
CA PHE A 138 7.07 9.00 -30.05
C PHE A 138 6.38 9.33 -28.73
N PHE A 139 6.73 10.44 -28.09
CA PHE A 139 6.18 10.84 -26.78
C PHE A 139 4.90 11.66 -26.87
N ASN A 140 4.47 12.07 -28.07
CA ASN A 140 3.20 12.75 -28.21
C ASN A 140 2.03 11.77 -28.05
N PHE A 141 0.95 12.23 -27.39
CA PHE A 141 -0.26 11.45 -27.24
C PHE A 141 -1.50 12.37 -27.15
N ASP A 142 -2.63 11.80 -27.49
CA ASP A 142 -3.96 12.33 -27.29
C ASP A 142 -4.76 11.30 -26.48
N TRP A 143 -5.49 11.74 -25.48
CA TRP A 143 -6.27 10.84 -24.61
C TRP A 143 -7.34 10.03 -25.34
N THR A 144 -7.81 10.53 -26.49
CA THR A 144 -8.82 9.84 -27.32
C THR A 144 -8.19 8.83 -28.29
N ASP A 145 -6.89 8.87 -28.49
CA ASP A 145 -6.16 7.87 -29.27
C ASP A 145 -5.95 6.59 -28.46
N LYS A 146 -6.85 5.66 -28.62
CA LYS A 146 -6.92 4.40 -27.89
C LYS A 146 -5.69 3.53 -28.08
N ASP A 147 -5.17 3.49 -29.29
CA ASP A 147 -4.00 2.70 -29.65
C ASP A 147 -2.76 3.22 -28.92
N LYS A 148 -2.58 4.52 -28.90
CA LYS A 148 -1.45 5.16 -28.21
C LYS A 148 -1.56 5.02 -26.69
N VAL A 149 -2.74 5.27 -26.13
CA VAL A 149 -2.96 5.18 -24.68
C VAL A 149 -2.73 3.76 -24.16
N THR A 150 -3.23 2.75 -24.86
CA THR A 150 -2.99 1.35 -24.46
C THR A 150 -1.54 0.92 -24.68
N SER A 151 -0.86 1.46 -25.67
CA SER A 151 0.59 1.27 -25.85
C SER A 151 1.39 1.85 -24.67
N ILE A 152 1.07 3.05 -24.23
CA ILE A 152 1.67 3.66 -23.04
C ILE A 152 1.44 2.79 -21.81
N LEU A 153 0.23 2.29 -21.62
CA LEU A 153 -0.08 1.32 -20.57
C LEU A 153 0.83 0.10 -20.65
N GLY A 154 1.02 -0.45 -21.85
CA GLY A 154 1.87 -1.61 -22.08
C GLY A 154 3.31 -1.39 -21.66
N PHE A 155 3.92 -0.25 -21.99
CA PHE A 155 5.28 0.09 -21.57
C PHE A 155 5.41 0.18 -20.05
N HIS A 156 4.43 0.77 -19.38
CA HIS A 156 4.44 0.88 -17.92
C HIS A 156 4.20 -0.47 -17.22
N LEU A 157 3.38 -1.36 -17.79
CA LEU A 157 3.22 -2.73 -17.31
C LEU A 157 4.53 -3.51 -17.39
N ILE A 158 5.28 -3.38 -18.48
CA ILE A 158 6.61 -4.01 -18.62
C ILE A 158 7.55 -3.49 -17.53
N ALA A 159 7.60 -2.18 -17.32
CA ALA A 159 8.42 -1.58 -16.27
C ALA A 159 8.08 -2.13 -14.88
N LEU A 160 6.80 -2.25 -14.56
CA LEU A 160 6.34 -2.84 -13.29
C LEU A 160 6.68 -4.32 -13.17
N GLY A 161 6.58 -5.08 -14.26
CA GLY A 161 6.96 -6.49 -14.28
C GLY A 161 8.46 -6.68 -14.06
N ILE A 162 9.30 -5.83 -14.65
CA ILE A 162 10.75 -5.82 -14.41
C ILE A 162 11.04 -5.48 -12.95
N ALA A 163 10.34 -4.49 -12.37
CA ALA A 163 10.47 -4.14 -10.96
C ALA A 163 10.13 -5.32 -10.04
N ALA A 164 9.10 -6.09 -10.36
CA ALA A 164 8.77 -7.32 -9.63
C ALA A 164 9.93 -8.33 -9.68
N TYR A 165 10.57 -8.50 -10.83
CA TYR A 165 11.74 -9.38 -10.97
C TYR A 165 12.99 -8.83 -10.28
N VAL A 166 13.14 -7.53 -10.11
CA VAL A 166 14.21 -6.97 -9.27
C VAL A 166 14.04 -7.40 -7.81
N LEU A 167 12.81 -7.38 -7.29
CA LEU A 167 12.54 -7.95 -5.96
C LEU A 167 12.87 -9.44 -5.90
N VAL A 168 12.50 -10.21 -6.91
CA VAL A 168 12.85 -11.63 -7.00
C VAL A 168 14.38 -11.81 -6.99
N GLY A 169 15.10 -10.99 -7.74
CA GLY A 169 16.57 -10.99 -7.77
C GLY A 169 17.17 -10.69 -6.40
N LYS A 170 16.63 -9.68 -5.68
CA LYS A 170 17.06 -9.39 -4.31
C LYS A 170 16.86 -10.59 -3.39
N ALA A 171 15.70 -11.25 -3.50
CA ALA A 171 15.36 -12.38 -2.65
C ALA A 171 16.21 -13.63 -2.94
N MET A 172 16.50 -13.90 -4.20
CA MET A 172 17.11 -15.17 -4.62
C MET A 172 18.62 -15.10 -4.81
N PHE A 173 19.17 -13.95 -5.22
CA PHE A 173 20.56 -13.86 -5.68
C PHE A 173 21.37 -12.75 -5.00
N TRP A 174 20.75 -11.71 -4.52
CA TRP A 174 21.42 -10.49 -4.06
C TRP A 174 21.29 -10.25 -2.55
N GLY A 175 21.55 -11.28 -1.76
CA GLY A 175 21.60 -11.18 -0.31
C GLY A 175 20.37 -11.67 0.42
N GLY A 176 19.27 -11.94 -0.28
CA GLY A 176 18.05 -12.47 0.33
C GLY A 176 17.16 -11.41 0.97
N LEU A 177 16.20 -11.89 1.76
CA LEU A 177 15.24 -11.08 2.51
C LEU A 177 15.30 -11.44 3.99
N TYR A 178 14.87 -10.53 4.85
CA TYR A 178 14.66 -10.87 6.25
C TYR A 178 13.46 -11.80 6.40
N ASP A 179 13.69 -12.95 7.01
CA ASP A 179 12.65 -13.94 7.28
C ASP A 179 12.45 -14.08 8.80
N THR A 180 11.31 -13.57 9.26
CA THR A 180 10.94 -13.68 10.67
C THR A 180 10.75 -15.13 11.13
N TRP A 181 10.52 -16.07 10.19
CA TRP A 181 10.27 -17.48 10.48
C TRP A 181 11.54 -18.32 10.61
N VAL A 182 12.72 -17.75 10.36
CA VAL A 182 13.97 -18.49 10.61
C VAL A 182 14.04 -18.89 12.08
N PRO A 183 14.28 -20.18 12.38
CA PRO A 183 14.32 -20.67 13.76
C PRO A 183 15.31 -19.89 14.63
N GLY A 184 14.89 -19.62 15.86
CA GLY A 184 15.70 -18.92 16.84
C GLY A 184 15.49 -17.41 16.87
N GLY A 185 14.57 -16.86 16.08
CA GLY A 185 14.20 -15.46 16.20
C GLY A 185 14.26 -14.61 14.92
N GLY A 186 14.45 -15.24 13.78
CA GLY A 186 14.49 -14.57 12.48
C GLY A 186 15.90 -14.20 12.03
N ASP A 187 16.13 -14.17 10.75
CA ASP A 187 17.40 -13.79 10.11
C ASP A 187 17.18 -13.51 8.63
N VAL A 188 18.17 -12.92 8.00
CA VAL A 188 18.24 -12.78 6.54
C VAL A 188 18.58 -14.10 5.90
N ARG A 189 17.86 -14.50 4.87
CA ARG A 189 18.18 -15.70 4.09
C ARG A 189 17.88 -15.54 2.60
N LEU A 190 18.55 -16.33 1.80
CA LEU A 190 18.23 -16.48 0.38
C LEU A 190 16.99 -17.34 0.21
N ILE A 191 16.12 -16.94 -0.71
CA ILE A 191 14.95 -17.71 -1.09
C ILE A 191 15.32 -18.56 -2.30
N THR A 192 15.66 -19.83 -2.08
CA THR A 192 16.22 -20.70 -3.11
C THR A 192 15.17 -21.52 -3.88
N SER A 193 14.00 -21.70 -3.29
CA SER A 193 12.93 -22.53 -3.87
C SER A 193 11.59 -21.81 -3.78
N PRO A 194 11.41 -20.72 -4.56
CA PRO A 194 10.12 -20.01 -4.56
C PRO A 194 8.99 -20.91 -5.04
N THR A 195 7.82 -20.73 -4.49
CA THR A 195 6.62 -21.49 -4.84
C THR A 195 6.14 -21.06 -6.25
N LEU A 196 6.13 -22.00 -7.18
CA LEU A 196 5.69 -21.76 -8.55
C LEU A 196 4.37 -22.46 -8.92
N ASP A 197 3.85 -23.29 -8.04
CA ASP A 197 2.58 -23.98 -8.27
C ASP A 197 1.42 -22.96 -8.36
N PRO A 198 0.78 -22.82 -9.53
CA PRO A 198 -0.30 -21.86 -9.70
C PRO A 198 -1.51 -22.11 -8.80
N ARG A 199 -1.72 -23.35 -8.37
CA ARG A 199 -2.80 -23.69 -7.44
C ARG A 199 -2.58 -23.05 -6.08
N ILE A 200 -1.35 -22.94 -5.64
CA ILE A 200 -0.97 -22.29 -4.38
C ILE A 200 -1.03 -20.77 -4.56
N ILE A 201 -0.37 -20.24 -5.59
CA ILE A 201 -0.26 -18.80 -5.80
C ILE A 201 -1.64 -18.17 -6.06
N PHE A 202 -2.41 -18.70 -7.00
CA PHE A 202 -3.76 -18.19 -7.28
C PHE A 202 -4.79 -18.65 -6.24
N GLY A 203 -4.46 -19.63 -5.42
CA GLY A 203 -5.27 -20.03 -4.27
C GLY A 203 -5.41 -18.93 -3.20
N TYR A 204 -4.49 -17.97 -3.15
CA TYR A 204 -4.64 -16.79 -2.30
C TYR A 204 -5.78 -15.87 -2.76
N VAL A 205 -6.19 -15.95 -4.01
CA VAL A 205 -7.24 -15.09 -4.59
C VAL A 205 -8.56 -15.88 -4.78
N PHE A 206 -8.49 -17.10 -5.29
CA PHE A 206 -9.64 -17.86 -5.81
C PHE A 206 -10.15 -18.98 -4.90
N SER A 207 -9.80 -19.00 -3.63
CA SER A 207 -10.45 -19.89 -2.67
C SER A 207 -11.93 -19.47 -2.48
N PRO A 208 -12.90 -20.38 -2.32
CA PRO A 208 -12.74 -21.82 -2.10
C PRO A 208 -12.68 -22.67 -3.39
N ILE A 209 -12.72 -22.08 -4.58
CA ILE A 209 -12.75 -22.82 -5.87
C ILE A 209 -11.54 -23.74 -6.03
N THR A 210 -10.37 -23.27 -5.57
CA THR A 210 -9.10 -23.99 -5.68
C THR A 210 -8.70 -24.71 -4.40
N GLY A 211 -9.49 -24.60 -3.32
CA GLY A 211 -9.12 -25.08 -1.99
C GLY A 211 -8.00 -24.27 -1.31
N GLY A 212 -7.65 -23.11 -1.85
CA GLY A 212 -6.62 -22.21 -1.29
C GLY A 212 -7.13 -21.34 -0.14
N LYS A 213 -6.29 -20.44 0.35
CA LYS A 213 -6.58 -19.58 1.52
C LYS A 213 -7.61 -18.49 1.23
N GLY A 214 -7.74 -18.04 -0.02
CA GLY A 214 -8.71 -17.01 -0.45
C GLY A 214 -8.47 -15.61 0.09
N ASN A 215 -7.27 -15.35 0.61
CA ASN A 215 -6.91 -14.06 1.20
C ASN A 215 -5.41 -13.81 1.01
N ILE A 216 -5.05 -12.85 0.19
CA ILE A 216 -3.63 -12.52 -0.09
C ILE A 216 -2.91 -12.00 1.16
N VAL A 217 -3.63 -11.39 2.09
CA VAL A 217 -3.06 -10.88 3.35
C VAL A 217 -2.56 -12.00 4.25
N SER A 218 -3.02 -13.24 4.05
CA SER A 218 -2.64 -14.40 4.84
C SER A 218 -1.32 -15.06 4.41
N VAL A 219 -0.55 -14.48 3.50
CA VAL A 219 0.76 -15.02 3.12
C VAL A 219 1.65 -15.12 4.35
N ASP A 220 2.20 -16.32 4.57
CA ASP A 220 2.90 -16.68 5.81
C ASP A 220 4.30 -17.25 5.59
N ASN A 221 4.81 -17.19 4.37
CA ASN A 221 6.16 -17.60 4.04
C ASN A 221 6.69 -16.81 2.84
N LEU A 222 8.01 -16.67 2.76
CA LEU A 222 8.67 -15.90 1.71
C LEU A 222 8.72 -16.66 0.38
N GLU A 223 8.65 -17.97 0.36
CA GLU A 223 8.56 -18.76 -0.86
C GLU A 223 7.32 -18.40 -1.67
N ASP A 224 6.16 -18.29 -1.03
CA ASP A 224 4.91 -17.91 -1.67
C ASP A 224 4.93 -16.45 -2.11
N LEU A 225 5.51 -15.57 -1.30
CA LEU A 225 5.65 -14.15 -1.62
C LEU A 225 6.52 -13.96 -2.87
N VAL A 226 7.68 -14.57 -2.91
CA VAL A 226 8.60 -14.48 -4.06
C VAL A 226 8.00 -15.15 -5.29
N GLY A 227 7.39 -16.32 -5.12
CA GLY A 227 6.69 -17.01 -6.19
C GLY A 227 5.55 -16.19 -6.79
N GLY A 228 4.79 -15.51 -5.96
CA GLY A 228 3.76 -14.57 -6.39
C GLY A 228 4.31 -13.43 -7.24
N HIS A 229 5.46 -12.86 -6.89
CA HIS A 229 6.12 -11.83 -7.67
C HIS A 229 6.72 -12.37 -8.99
N ILE A 230 7.15 -13.62 -9.03
CA ILE A 230 7.54 -14.27 -10.29
C ILE A 230 6.35 -14.36 -11.25
N TRP A 231 5.21 -14.83 -10.76
CA TRP A 231 3.98 -14.90 -11.54
C TRP A 231 3.51 -13.52 -12.01
N MET A 232 3.45 -12.57 -11.10
CA MET A 232 3.02 -11.21 -11.43
C MET A 232 3.96 -10.52 -12.41
N GLY A 233 5.27 -10.67 -12.23
CA GLY A 233 6.26 -10.15 -13.16
C GLY A 233 6.05 -10.66 -14.58
N GLY A 234 5.85 -11.97 -14.74
CA GLY A 234 5.55 -12.60 -16.02
C GLY A 234 4.25 -12.10 -16.65
N ILE A 235 3.19 -12.07 -15.88
CA ILE A 235 1.87 -11.59 -16.33
C ILE A 235 1.93 -10.13 -16.78
N LEU A 236 2.59 -9.28 -16.00
CA LEU A 236 2.72 -7.85 -16.32
C LEU A 236 3.54 -7.62 -17.59
N ILE A 237 4.66 -8.32 -17.77
CA ILE A 237 5.49 -8.20 -18.98
C ILE A 237 4.72 -8.69 -20.21
N LEU A 238 4.10 -9.87 -20.13
CA LEU A 238 3.34 -10.43 -21.25
C LEU A 238 2.11 -9.57 -21.57
N GLY A 239 1.39 -9.11 -20.54
CA GLY A 239 0.27 -8.19 -20.71
C GLY A 239 0.69 -6.85 -21.30
N GLY A 240 1.86 -6.34 -20.90
CA GLY A 240 2.43 -5.12 -21.44
C GLY A 240 2.79 -5.26 -22.92
N ILE A 241 3.44 -6.35 -23.31
CA ILE A 241 3.72 -6.65 -24.72
C ILE A 241 2.41 -6.74 -25.51
N TRP A 242 1.42 -7.44 -24.97
CA TRP A 242 0.11 -7.57 -25.61
C TRP A 242 -0.55 -6.21 -25.87
N HIS A 243 -0.53 -5.29 -24.89
CA HIS A 243 -1.07 -3.93 -25.04
C HIS A 243 -0.30 -3.06 -26.05
N ILE A 244 1.00 -3.32 -26.24
CA ILE A 244 1.80 -2.60 -27.24
C ILE A 244 1.48 -3.09 -28.66
N VAL A 245 1.38 -4.40 -28.85
CA VAL A 245 1.26 -4.99 -30.21
C VAL A 245 -0.20 -5.14 -30.68
N THR A 246 -1.19 -4.99 -29.80
CA THR A 246 -2.61 -5.10 -30.15
C THR A 246 -3.32 -3.76 -30.03
N LYS A 247 -4.45 -3.65 -30.72
CA LYS A 247 -5.34 -2.50 -30.62
C LYS A 247 -6.57 -2.86 -29.80
N PRO A 248 -7.18 -1.90 -29.07
CA PRO A 248 -8.41 -2.15 -28.37
C PRO A 248 -9.50 -2.70 -29.28
N PHE A 249 -10.22 -3.70 -28.82
CA PHE A 249 -11.32 -4.30 -29.56
C PHE A 249 -12.49 -3.34 -29.73
N LYS A 250 -13.24 -3.47 -30.80
CA LYS A 250 -14.35 -2.55 -31.13
C LYS A 250 -15.41 -2.44 -30.02
N TRP A 251 -15.65 -3.53 -29.26
CA TRP A 251 -16.64 -3.52 -28.19
C TRP A 251 -16.26 -2.56 -27.04
N THR A 252 -14.95 -2.26 -26.87
CA THR A 252 -14.49 -1.35 -25.83
C THR A 252 -15.00 0.08 -26.03
N ASN A 253 -15.35 0.46 -27.26
CA ASN A 253 -15.96 1.76 -27.56
C ASN A 253 -17.34 1.94 -26.92
N ARG A 254 -18.02 0.84 -26.62
CA ARG A 254 -19.36 0.86 -26.01
C ARG A 254 -19.31 0.76 -24.50
N VAL A 255 -18.24 0.21 -23.95
CA VAL A 255 -18.10 -0.09 -22.51
C VAL A 255 -17.35 0.99 -21.77
N PHE A 256 -16.29 1.54 -22.39
CA PHE A 256 -15.40 2.50 -21.75
C PHE A 256 -15.59 3.90 -22.31
N ILE A 257 -15.42 4.89 -21.43
CA ILE A 257 -15.27 6.29 -21.80
C ILE A 257 -13.79 6.54 -22.04
N TRP A 258 -13.43 6.94 -23.26
CA TRP A 258 -12.05 7.16 -23.67
C TRP A 258 -11.68 8.63 -23.53
N SER A 259 -11.38 9.05 -22.29
CA SER A 259 -10.96 10.41 -21.96
C SER A 259 -9.93 10.39 -20.82
N GLY A 260 -9.13 11.44 -20.73
CA GLY A 260 -8.13 11.56 -19.67
C GLY A 260 -8.73 11.50 -18.27
N GLU A 261 -9.88 12.11 -18.04
CA GLU A 261 -10.54 12.08 -16.74
C GLU A 261 -11.11 10.69 -16.42
N ALA A 262 -11.57 9.93 -17.40
CA ALA A 262 -11.99 8.54 -17.19
C ALA A 262 -10.81 7.67 -16.75
N TYR A 263 -9.62 7.86 -17.32
CA TYR A 263 -8.42 7.10 -16.92
C TYR A 263 -7.94 7.53 -15.53
N LEU A 264 -8.03 8.83 -15.20
CA LEU A 264 -7.77 9.31 -13.85
C LEU A 264 -8.71 8.66 -12.84
N SER A 265 -9.99 8.63 -13.14
CA SER A 265 -11.00 7.97 -12.29
C SER A 265 -10.66 6.51 -12.04
N GLN A 266 -10.31 5.77 -13.09
CA GLN A 266 -9.90 4.36 -12.98
C GLN A 266 -8.64 4.20 -12.13
N SER A 267 -7.66 5.06 -12.32
CA SER A 267 -6.43 5.04 -11.52
C SER A 267 -6.69 5.32 -10.04
N LEU A 268 -7.56 6.28 -9.73
CA LEU A 268 -7.94 6.60 -8.35
C LEU A 268 -8.68 5.43 -7.68
N GLY A 269 -9.58 4.76 -8.41
CA GLY A 269 -10.29 3.59 -7.89
C GLY A 269 -9.35 2.42 -7.62
N ASN A 270 -8.42 2.15 -8.53
CA ASN A 270 -7.42 1.10 -8.35
C ASN A 270 -6.48 1.40 -7.17
N VAL A 271 -6.01 2.64 -7.05
CA VAL A 271 -5.16 3.08 -5.92
C VAL A 271 -5.92 3.00 -4.60
N ALA A 272 -7.21 3.36 -4.59
CA ALA A 272 -8.06 3.21 -3.41
C ALA A 272 -8.13 1.75 -2.94
N GLY A 273 -8.37 0.82 -3.86
CA GLY A 273 -8.37 -0.62 -3.57
C GLY A 273 -7.03 -1.12 -3.07
N GLN A 274 -5.94 -0.70 -3.71
CA GLN A 274 -4.59 -1.09 -3.32
C GLN A 274 -4.20 -0.52 -1.95
N ALA A 275 -4.56 0.73 -1.66
CA ALA A 275 -4.31 1.35 -0.35
C ALA A 275 -5.09 0.64 0.77
N PHE A 276 -6.32 0.23 0.50
CA PHE A 276 -7.11 -0.58 1.44
C PHE A 276 -6.46 -1.93 1.70
N ILE A 277 -6.03 -2.63 0.66
CA ILE A 277 -5.31 -3.91 0.80
C ILE A 277 -4.00 -3.70 1.55
N ALA A 278 -3.25 -2.63 1.28
CA ALA A 278 -2.04 -2.29 2.03
C ALA A 278 -2.34 -2.09 3.52
N ALA A 279 -3.42 -1.38 3.86
CA ALA A 279 -3.85 -1.21 5.25
C ALA A 279 -4.12 -2.56 5.94
N MET A 280 -4.78 -3.48 5.24
CA MET A 280 -5.05 -4.83 5.75
C MET A 280 -3.78 -5.65 5.92
N PHE A 281 -2.84 -5.59 4.96
CA PHE A 281 -1.53 -6.25 5.09
C PHE A 281 -0.76 -5.75 6.30
N ILE A 282 -0.63 -4.44 6.41
CA ILE A 282 0.10 -3.81 7.53
C ILE A 282 -0.52 -4.20 8.87
N TRP A 283 -1.84 -4.27 8.95
CA TRP A 283 -2.54 -4.56 10.20
C TRP A 283 -2.44 -6.03 10.61
N PHE A 284 -2.60 -6.95 9.69
CA PHE A 284 -2.73 -8.38 9.99
C PHE A 284 -1.48 -9.21 9.71
N ASN A 285 -0.66 -8.84 8.73
CA ASN A 285 0.44 -9.69 8.28
C ASN A 285 1.72 -9.43 9.06
N ASN A 286 2.40 -10.50 9.46
CA ASN A 286 3.68 -10.43 10.15
C ASN A 286 4.83 -11.09 9.36
N THR A 287 4.60 -11.57 8.15
CA THR A 287 5.63 -12.12 7.26
C THR A 287 6.29 -11.04 6.41
N ALA A 288 5.48 -10.29 5.66
CA ALA A 288 5.92 -9.14 4.87
C ALA A 288 6.13 -7.88 5.73
N TYR A 289 5.54 -7.86 6.90
CA TYR A 289 5.66 -6.79 7.89
C TYR A 289 6.10 -7.38 9.24
N PRO A 290 7.38 -7.78 9.38
CA PRO A 290 7.88 -8.45 10.57
C PRO A 290 7.65 -7.67 11.85
N SER A 291 7.22 -8.35 12.90
CA SER A 291 6.92 -7.73 14.19
C SER A 291 8.17 -7.18 14.89
N GLU A 292 9.35 -7.68 14.54
CA GLU A 292 10.63 -7.13 15.00
C GLU A 292 10.81 -5.66 14.60
N PHE A 293 10.23 -5.25 13.48
CA PHE A 293 10.36 -3.89 12.93
C PHE A 293 9.11 -3.04 13.13
N TYR A 294 7.94 -3.63 12.91
CA TYR A 294 6.65 -2.93 12.93
C TYR A 294 5.89 -3.05 14.26
N GLY A 295 6.41 -3.85 15.19
CA GLY A 295 5.70 -4.23 16.38
C GLY A 295 4.70 -5.38 16.14
N PRO A 296 4.16 -5.96 17.21
CA PRO A 296 3.25 -7.10 17.11
C PRO A 296 1.95 -6.73 16.40
N THR A 297 1.31 -7.73 15.80
CA THR A 297 -0.09 -7.63 15.40
C THR A 297 -1.00 -7.72 16.63
N VAL A 298 -2.29 -7.39 16.47
CA VAL A 298 -3.27 -7.52 17.57
C VAL A 298 -3.33 -8.95 18.09
N ALA A 299 -3.36 -9.92 17.19
CA ALA A 299 -3.40 -11.34 17.55
C ALA A 299 -2.16 -11.77 18.34
N GLU A 300 -0.98 -11.34 17.91
CA GLU A 300 0.27 -11.62 18.64
C GLU A 300 0.27 -11.00 20.03
N ALA A 301 -0.10 -9.72 20.14
CA ALA A 301 -0.11 -9.02 21.42
C ALA A 301 -1.11 -9.65 22.40
N ALA A 302 -2.30 -10.02 21.91
CA ALA A 302 -3.30 -10.69 22.74
C ALA A 302 -2.83 -12.07 23.23
N ASN A 303 -2.24 -12.86 22.36
CA ASN A 303 -1.72 -14.20 22.73
C ASN A 303 -0.48 -14.09 23.61
N SER A 304 0.37 -13.08 23.43
CA SER A 304 1.53 -12.85 24.29
C SER A 304 1.15 -12.53 25.72
N GLN A 305 0.01 -11.89 25.95
CA GLN A 305 -0.48 -11.64 27.28
C GLN A 305 -0.71 -12.92 28.07
N VAL A 306 -1.44 -13.87 27.51
CA VAL A 306 -1.68 -15.18 28.14
C VAL A 306 -0.37 -15.97 28.29
N PHE A 307 0.49 -15.94 27.29
CA PHE A 307 1.78 -16.60 27.35
C PHE A 307 2.65 -16.07 28.51
N ASN A 308 2.69 -14.78 28.73
CA ASN A 308 3.42 -14.18 29.85
C ASN A 308 2.85 -14.62 31.21
N PHE A 309 1.53 -14.73 31.33
CA PHE A 309 0.91 -15.28 32.52
C PHE A 309 1.27 -16.75 32.74
N ILE A 310 1.33 -17.54 31.68
CA ILE A 310 1.79 -18.95 31.75
C ILE A 310 3.22 -19.01 32.25
N VAL A 311 4.14 -18.23 31.69
CA VAL A 311 5.55 -18.18 32.11
C VAL A 311 5.67 -17.80 33.60
N ARG A 312 4.96 -16.78 34.03
CA ARG A 312 4.95 -16.32 35.41
C ARG A 312 4.42 -17.38 36.37
N ASP A 313 3.25 -17.92 36.05
CA ASP A 313 2.52 -18.80 36.98
C ASP A 313 3.15 -20.21 37.03
N GLN A 314 3.74 -20.69 35.96
CA GLN A 314 4.55 -21.92 36.00
C GLN A 314 5.77 -21.79 36.91
N ALA A 315 6.44 -20.64 36.90
CA ALA A 315 7.54 -20.37 37.82
C ALA A 315 7.11 -20.35 39.28
N LEU A 316 5.82 -20.08 39.53
CA LEU A 316 5.21 -20.12 40.86
C LEU A 316 4.59 -21.49 41.22
N GLY A 317 4.74 -22.49 40.37
CA GLY A 317 4.27 -23.84 40.61
C GLY A 317 2.90 -24.19 40.06
N ALA A 318 2.24 -23.32 39.30
CA ALA A 318 0.94 -23.61 38.72
C ALA A 318 1.00 -24.68 37.63
N ASN A 319 -0.01 -25.53 37.58
CA ASN A 319 -0.21 -26.49 36.51
C ASN A 319 -1.11 -25.86 35.43
N ILE A 320 -0.52 -25.46 34.32
CA ILE A 320 -1.23 -24.75 33.24
C ILE A 320 -2.26 -25.63 32.50
N SER A 321 -2.09 -26.94 32.50
CA SER A 321 -2.98 -27.84 31.78
C SER A 321 -4.31 -28.09 32.50
N THR A 322 -4.35 -27.93 33.81
CA THR A 322 -5.51 -28.27 34.67
C THR A 322 -6.12 -27.08 35.36
N SER A 323 -5.43 -25.94 35.41
CA SER A 323 -5.95 -24.73 36.05
C SER A 323 -7.20 -24.21 35.35
N GLN A 324 -8.24 -23.91 36.15
CA GLN A 324 -9.51 -23.38 35.65
C GLN A 324 -9.70 -21.91 36.09
N GLY A 325 -10.36 -21.15 35.21
CA GLY A 325 -10.79 -19.78 35.52
C GLY A 325 -12.12 -19.73 36.23
N PRO A 326 -12.62 -18.51 36.56
CA PRO A 326 -13.90 -18.33 37.26
C PRO A 326 -15.11 -18.91 36.51
N THR A 327 -15.03 -19.06 35.20
CA THR A 327 -16.08 -19.60 34.32
C THR A 327 -16.09 -21.14 34.24
N GLY A 328 -15.13 -21.82 34.85
CA GLY A 328 -14.93 -23.27 34.71
C GLY A 328 -14.18 -23.69 33.48
N LEU A 329 -13.91 -22.79 32.53
CA LEU A 329 -13.04 -23.03 31.38
C LEU A 329 -11.57 -22.98 31.80
N GLY A 330 -10.68 -23.59 31.01
CA GLY A 330 -9.23 -23.52 31.26
C GLY A 330 -8.76 -22.08 31.41
N LYS A 331 -7.95 -21.83 32.43
CA LYS A 331 -7.45 -20.49 32.72
C LYS A 331 -6.45 -20.00 31.66
N TYR A 332 -5.62 -20.93 31.16
CA TYR A 332 -4.56 -20.62 30.20
C TYR A 332 -4.81 -21.24 28.83
N LEU A 333 -5.37 -22.44 28.79
CA LEU A 333 -5.56 -23.23 27.59
C LEU A 333 -7.02 -23.63 27.43
N GLN A 334 -7.49 -23.59 26.20
CA GLN A 334 -8.83 -24.00 25.80
C GLN A 334 -8.77 -24.83 24.52
N ARG A 335 -9.91 -25.25 24.01
CA ARG A 335 -10.03 -25.91 22.71
C ARG A 335 -10.62 -24.93 21.68
N SER A 336 -10.06 -24.93 20.47
CA SER A 336 -10.63 -24.21 19.34
C SER A 336 -11.94 -24.86 18.88
N PRO A 337 -12.74 -24.18 18.03
CA PRO A 337 -13.92 -24.80 17.42
C PRO A 337 -13.63 -26.09 16.64
N THR A 338 -12.42 -26.28 16.17
CA THR A 338 -11.95 -27.48 15.45
C THR A 338 -11.15 -28.47 16.30
N GLY A 339 -11.01 -28.21 17.58
CA GLY A 339 -10.46 -29.13 18.59
C GLY A 339 -8.99 -28.92 18.93
N GLU A 340 -8.28 -27.95 18.34
CA GLU A 340 -6.89 -27.65 18.67
C GLU A 340 -6.77 -27.01 20.05
N ILE A 341 -5.64 -27.23 20.72
CA ILE A 341 -5.29 -26.56 21.96
C ILE A 341 -4.84 -25.14 21.63
N ILE A 342 -5.50 -24.15 22.22
CA ILE A 342 -5.25 -22.73 22.01
C ILE A 342 -5.14 -22.01 23.36
N PHE A 343 -4.62 -20.78 23.34
CA PHE A 343 -4.67 -19.94 24.52
C PHE A 343 -6.11 -19.54 24.85
N GLY A 344 -6.42 -19.52 26.14
CA GLY A 344 -7.74 -19.21 26.67
C GLY A 344 -7.99 -17.72 26.89
N ALA A 345 -9.03 -17.42 27.66
CA ALA A 345 -9.53 -16.09 27.93
C ALA A 345 -10.00 -15.35 26.66
N GLU A 346 -9.95 -14.05 26.62
CA GLU A 346 -10.42 -13.28 25.45
C GLU A 346 -9.54 -13.45 24.21
N THR A 347 -8.29 -13.87 24.37
CA THR A 347 -7.41 -14.13 23.22
C THR A 347 -7.86 -15.33 22.38
N MET A 348 -8.82 -16.13 22.88
CA MET A 348 -9.39 -17.23 22.10
C MET A 348 -10.00 -16.81 20.77
N ARG A 349 -10.43 -15.54 20.64
CA ARG A 349 -10.93 -14.99 19.37
C ARG A 349 -9.86 -14.96 18.25
N PHE A 350 -8.60 -14.94 18.64
CA PHE A 350 -7.44 -14.94 17.75
C PHE A 350 -6.77 -16.30 17.70
N TRP A 351 -7.53 -17.38 17.80
CA TRP A 351 -6.98 -18.73 17.85
C TRP A 351 -6.23 -19.14 16.59
N ASP A 352 -6.51 -18.48 15.44
CA ASP A 352 -5.81 -18.68 14.17
C ASP A 352 -4.42 -18.04 14.11
N VAL A 353 -3.97 -17.40 15.19
CA VAL A 353 -2.69 -16.70 15.22
C VAL A 353 -1.53 -17.61 14.83
N LYS A 354 -0.64 -17.07 13.98
CA LYS A 354 0.67 -17.62 13.68
C LYS A 354 1.72 -16.57 14.02
N ALA A 355 2.68 -16.93 14.84
CA ALA A 355 3.75 -16.05 15.25
C ALA A 355 5.06 -16.82 15.41
N PRO A 356 6.21 -16.25 14.98
CA PRO A 356 7.50 -16.96 15.03
C PRO A 356 7.91 -17.44 16.42
N TRP A 357 7.57 -16.65 17.46
CA TRP A 357 7.88 -17.01 18.84
C TRP A 357 6.95 -18.10 19.40
N LEU A 358 5.81 -18.33 18.79
CA LEU A 358 4.79 -19.28 19.25
C LEU A 358 4.85 -20.61 18.51
N GLU A 359 5.16 -20.62 17.22
CA GLU A 359 5.14 -21.82 16.38
C GLU A 359 6.04 -22.95 16.88
N PRO A 360 7.24 -22.71 17.47
CA PRO A 360 8.04 -23.77 18.05
C PRO A 360 7.36 -24.54 19.18
N LEU A 361 6.31 -23.96 19.79
CA LEU A 361 5.55 -24.57 20.89
C LEU A 361 4.30 -25.30 20.42
N ARG A 362 4.08 -25.41 19.12
CA ARG A 362 2.96 -26.15 18.53
C ARG A 362 3.33 -27.60 18.26
N GLY A 363 2.31 -28.43 18.33
CA GLY A 363 2.36 -29.85 17.93
C GLY A 363 1.23 -30.16 16.96
N THR A 364 0.89 -31.46 16.86
CA THR A 364 -0.12 -31.97 15.92
C THR A 364 -1.55 -31.50 16.25
N ASN A 365 -1.84 -31.22 17.51
CA ASN A 365 -3.16 -30.83 17.99
C ASN A 365 -3.22 -29.38 18.50
N GLY A 366 -2.50 -28.48 17.88
CA GLY A 366 -2.35 -27.11 18.33
C GLY A 366 -1.16 -26.96 19.28
N LEU A 367 -1.29 -26.14 20.33
CA LEU A 367 -0.21 -25.97 21.31
C LEU A 367 0.13 -27.28 22.01
N ASP A 368 1.41 -27.54 22.16
CA ASP A 368 1.91 -28.73 22.82
C ASP A 368 2.20 -28.40 24.30
N ILE A 369 1.50 -29.08 25.21
CA ILE A 369 1.59 -28.83 26.65
C ILE A 369 3.01 -29.14 27.15
N ASP A 370 3.63 -30.22 26.68
CA ASP A 370 4.98 -30.60 27.10
C ASP A 370 6.02 -29.53 26.66
N LYS A 371 5.87 -29.02 25.47
CA LYS A 371 6.72 -27.91 24.97
C LYS A 371 6.51 -26.63 25.77
N LEU A 372 5.28 -26.31 26.12
CA LEU A 372 4.97 -25.16 26.97
C LEU A 372 5.57 -25.29 28.38
N LYS A 373 5.67 -26.51 28.90
CA LYS A 373 6.28 -26.76 30.21
C LYS A 373 7.81 -26.73 30.19
N ASN A 374 8.43 -27.23 29.10
CA ASN A 374 9.86 -27.55 29.10
C ASN A 374 10.70 -26.83 28.07
N ASP A 375 10.11 -26.37 26.97
CA ASP A 375 10.89 -25.96 25.78
C ASP A 375 10.83 -24.46 25.48
N ILE A 376 10.32 -23.64 26.39
CA ILE A 376 10.27 -22.18 26.21
C ILE A 376 11.69 -21.60 26.28
N GLN A 377 12.11 -20.95 25.20
CA GLN A 377 13.43 -20.33 25.11
C GLN A 377 13.43 -18.90 25.65
N PRO A 378 14.59 -18.40 26.11
CA PRO A 378 14.69 -17.03 26.65
C PRO A 378 14.25 -15.93 25.66
N TRP A 379 14.55 -16.07 24.38
CA TRP A 379 14.16 -15.08 23.37
C TRP A 379 12.64 -15.00 23.18
N GLN A 380 11.93 -16.14 23.31
CA GLN A 380 10.47 -16.18 23.28
C GLN A 380 9.87 -15.42 24.44
N LYS A 381 10.42 -15.58 25.64
CA LYS A 381 9.99 -14.85 26.83
C LYS A 381 10.17 -13.35 26.67
N ARG A 382 11.32 -12.92 26.16
CA ARG A 382 11.62 -11.49 25.93
C ARG A 382 10.64 -10.90 24.92
N ARG A 383 10.43 -11.54 23.77
CA ARG A 383 9.50 -11.05 22.74
C ARG A 383 8.07 -10.98 23.23
N ALA A 384 7.59 -12.03 23.88
CA ALA A 384 6.23 -12.05 24.41
C ALA A 384 6.00 -10.96 25.47
N ALA A 385 6.99 -10.73 26.34
CA ALA A 385 6.92 -9.66 27.34
C ALA A 385 6.83 -8.27 26.68
N GLU A 386 7.59 -8.05 25.62
CA GLU A 386 7.59 -6.79 24.89
C GLU A 386 6.33 -6.60 24.06
N TYR A 387 5.89 -7.62 23.35
CA TYR A 387 4.68 -7.57 22.52
C TYR A 387 3.40 -7.35 23.32
N MET A 388 3.32 -7.86 24.53
CA MET A 388 2.21 -7.59 25.43
C MET A 388 2.07 -6.09 25.72
N THR A 389 3.19 -5.37 25.86
CA THR A 389 3.21 -3.95 26.19
C THR A 389 3.19 -3.02 24.97
N HIS A 390 3.31 -3.57 23.77
CA HIS A 390 3.36 -2.82 22.51
C HIS A 390 2.25 -3.23 21.54
N SER A 391 1.05 -3.48 22.09
CA SER A 391 -0.12 -3.77 21.26
C SER A 391 -0.41 -2.63 20.29
N PRO A 392 -0.78 -2.93 19.03
CA PRO A 392 -1.13 -1.91 18.06
C PRO A 392 -2.48 -1.24 18.32
N ILE A 393 -3.29 -1.76 19.25
CA ILE A 393 -4.54 -1.12 19.63
C ILE A 393 -4.23 0.12 20.49
N GLY A 394 -4.79 1.24 20.09
CA GLY A 394 -4.64 2.50 20.80
C GLY A 394 -5.87 3.39 20.65
N SER A 395 -5.94 4.40 21.52
CA SER A 395 -6.97 5.44 21.48
C SER A 395 -6.53 6.63 20.63
N LEU A 396 -7.49 7.51 20.31
CA LEU A 396 -7.23 8.70 19.51
C LEU A 396 -6.20 9.65 20.18
N ASN A 397 -6.13 9.66 21.50
CA ASN A 397 -5.16 10.45 22.25
C ASN A 397 -3.85 9.70 22.52
N SER A 398 -3.55 8.68 21.72
CA SER A 398 -2.29 7.90 21.74
C SER A 398 -2.04 7.11 23.02
N VAL A 399 -3.08 6.70 23.72
CA VAL A 399 -2.98 5.72 24.80
C VAL A 399 -3.09 4.33 24.19
N GLY A 400 -2.02 3.53 24.30
CA GLY A 400 -1.96 2.16 23.82
C GLY A 400 -2.51 1.17 24.84
N GLY A 401 -2.82 -0.05 24.40
CA GLY A 401 -3.23 -1.16 25.24
C GLY A 401 -4.12 -2.17 24.53
N LEU A 402 -4.32 -3.31 25.17
CA LEU A 402 -5.29 -4.30 24.75
C LEU A 402 -6.69 -3.93 25.27
N ALA A 403 -7.73 -4.41 24.59
CA ALA A 403 -9.11 -4.15 24.98
C ALA A 403 -9.48 -4.66 26.39
N THR A 404 -8.76 -5.67 26.86
CA THR A 404 -8.90 -6.26 28.21
C THR A 404 -7.94 -5.67 29.22
N GLU A 405 -7.29 -4.57 28.88
CA GLU A 405 -6.12 -4.11 29.51
C GLU A 405 -6.07 -4.03 31.01
N LEU A 406 -5.00 -4.63 31.54
CA LEU A 406 -4.57 -4.40 32.89
C LEU A 406 -3.62 -3.19 32.97
N ASN A 407 -3.05 -2.79 31.85
CA ASN A 407 -2.09 -1.69 31.76
C ASN A 407 -2.31 -0.90 30.46
N SER A 408 -2.34 0.42 30.58
CA SER A 408 -2.33 1.35 29.46
C SER A 408 -0.95 1.96 29.30
N PHE A 409 -0.49 2.08 28.04
CA PHE A 409 0.81 2.64 27.71
C PHE A 409 0.64 3.82 26.77
N ASN A 410 1.52 4.80 26.85
CA ASN A 410 1.60 5.89 25.87
C ASN A 410 2.37 5.40 24.65
N TYR A 411 1.71 4.57 23.84
CA TYR A 411 2.33 3.97 22.67
C TYR A 411 1.34 3.84 21.51
N VAL A 412 1.74 4.36 20.37
CA VAL A 412 1.13 4.08 19.06
C VAL A 412 2.26 3.78 18.10
N GLY A 413 2.30 2.55 17.60
CA GLY A 413 3.39 2.04 16.78
C GLY A 413 3.25 2.34 15.29
N PRO A 414 4.30 2.04 14.50
CA PRO A 414 4.31 2.23 13.06
C PRO A 414 3.24 1.39 12.36
N ARG A 415 2.94 0.19 12.84
CA ARG A 415 1.86 -0.65 12.29
C ARG A 415 0.52 0.07 12.33
N THR A 416 0.18 0.68 13.46
CA THR A 416 -1.07 1.42 13.63
C THR A 416 -1.10 2.67 12.75
N TRP A 417 -0.04 3.46 12.75
CA TRP A 417 0.04 4.67 11.94
C TRP A 417 -0.04 4.38 10.44
N LEU A 418 0.72 3.41 9.96
CA LEU A 418 0.70 3.03 8.54
C LEU A 418 -0.65 2.45 8.11
N ALA A 419 -1.22 1.54 8.91
CA ALA A 419 -2.51 0.96 8.60
C ALA A 419 -3.63 2.02 8.59
N SER A 420 -3.66 2.90 9.59
CA SER A 420 -4.64 3.97 9.69
C SER A 420 -4.52 4.97 8.55
N ALA A 421 -3.31 5.40 8.22
CA ALA A 421 -3.07 6.35 7.13
C ALA A 421 -3.52 5.77 5.78
N HIS A 422 -3.16 4.52 5.48
CA HIS A 422 -3.54 3.88 4.23
C HIS A 422 -5.05 3.64 4.14
N PHE A 423 -5.70 3.31 5.23
CA PHE A 423 -7.16 3.20 5.27
C PHE A 423 -7.86 4.54 4.99
N ILE A 424 -7.41 5.63 5.63
CA ILE A 424 -7.96 6.97 5.40
C ILE A 424 -7.73 7.43 3.97
N PHE A 425 -6.51 7.26 3.44
CA PHE A 425 -6.21 7.59 2.05
C PHE A 425 -7.01 6.74 1.06
N ALA A 426 -7.24 5.46 1.36
CA ALA A 426 -8.10 4.62 0.54
C ALA A 426 -9.51 5.22 0.42
N LEU A 427 -10.09 5.70 1.51
CA LEU A 427 -11.40 6.37 1.50
C LEU A 427 -11.36 7.66 0.68
N LEU A 428 -10.32 8.48 0.83
CA LEU A 428 -10.18 9.74 0.08
C LEU A 428 -10.02 9.47 -1.43
N PHE A 429 -9.20 8.50 -1.81
CA PHE A 429 -9.06 8.11 -3.21
C PHE A 429 -10.33 7.50 -3.79
N LEU A 430 -11.10 6.76 -2.98
CA LEU A 430 -12.41 6.25 -3.40
C LEU A 430 -13.38 7.40 -3.70
N VAL A 431 -13.44 8.41 -2.85
CA VAL A 431 -14.26 9.61 -3.08
C VAL A 431 -13.81 10.33 -4.34
N GLY A 432 -12.49 10.48 -4.55
CA GLY A 432 -11.93 11.04 -5.77
C GLY A 432 -12.29 10.24 -7.01
N HIS A 433 -12.25 8.92 -6.92
CA HIS A 433 -12.71 8.03 -8.00
C HIS A 433 -14.18 8.28 -8.36
N LEU A 434 -15.06 8.35 -7.38
CA LEU A 434 -16.48 8.60 -7.61
C LEU A 434 -16.72 9.96 -8.26
N TRP A 435 -16.03 10.99 -7.79
CA TRP A 435 -16.11 12.33 -8.37
C TRP A 435 -15.69 12.36 -9.83
N HIS A 436 -14.50 11.86 -10.14
CA HIS A 436 -13.96 11.88 -11.49
C HIS A 436 -14.68 10.91 -12.43
N ALA A 437 -15.18 9.78 -11.95
CA ALA A 437 -16.02 8.87 -12.72
C ALA A 437 -17.34 9.53 -13.12
N GLY A 438 -18.02 10.18 -12.19
CA GLY A 438 -19.25 10.90 -12.45
C GLY A 438 -19.05 12.06 -13.43
N ARG A 439 -17.97 12.83 -13.25
CA ARG A 439 -17.65 13.96 -14.11
C ARG A 439 -17.22 13.50 -15.52
N ALA A 440 -16.45 12.44 -15.65
CA ALA A 440 -16.07 11.87 -16.94
C ALA A 440 -17.31 11.40 -17.72
N ARG A 441 -18.24 10.76 -17.04
CA ARG A 441 -19.50 10.30 -17.63
C ARG A 441 -20.39 11.46 -18.05
N ALA A 442 -20.50 12.48 -17.22
CA ALA A 442 -21.27 13.70 -17.54
C ALA A 442 -20.66 14.42 -18.75
N ALA A 443 -19.34 14.56 -18.81
CA ALA A 443 -18.65 15.17 -19.94
C ALA A 443 -18.87 14.39 -21.25
N ALA A 444 -18.84 13.09 -21.20
CA ALA A 444 -19.15 12.22 -22.37
C ALA A 444 -20.58 12.41 -22.87
N ALA A 445 -21.51 12.76 -21.97
CA ALA A 445 -22.90 13.07 -22.29
C ALA A 445 -23.15 14.53 -22.66
N GLY A 446 -22.11 15.39 -22.66
CA GLY A 446 -22.22 16.81 -22.99
C GLY A 446 -22.52 17.74 -21.80
N PHE A 447 -22.48 17.24 -20.56
CA PHE A 447 -22.78 18.00 -19.34
C PHE A 447 -21.54 18.34 -18.50
N GLU A 448 -20.37 18.51 -19.09
CA GLU A 448 -19.10 18.74 -18.39
C GLU A 448 -19.08 20.00 -17.51
N ARG A 449 -19.91 20.98 -17.81
CA ARG A 449 -20.08 22.22 -17.03
C ARG A 449 -21.25 22.17 -16.05
N GLY A 450 -21.88 21.00 -15.90
CA GLY A 450 -23.10 20.83 -15.13
C GLY A 450 -24.38 21.12 -15.93
N ILE A 451 -25.51 21.04 -15.26
CA ILE A 451 -26.82 21.33 -15.84
C ILE A 451 -27.11 22.80 -15.63
N GLU A 452 -27.25 23.56 -16.72
CA GLU A 452 -27.72 24.94 -16.64
C GLU A 452 -29.21 24.97 -16.30
N ARG A 453 -29.59 25.74 -15.28
CA ARG A 453 -30.98 25.78 -14.81
C ARG A 453 -31.97 26.22 -15.87
N GLU A 454 -31.50 27.04 -16.83
CA GLU A 454 -32.32 27.55 -17.93
C GLU A 454 -32.74 26.44 -18.91
N ASP A 455 -31.98 25.38 -19.03
CA ASP A 455 -32.26 24.31 -19.98
C ASP A 455 -33.16 23.21 -19.40
N GLU A 456 -33.33 23.14 -18.09
CA GLU A 456 -34.06 22.09 -17.34
C GLU A 456 -34.03 20.70 -18.01
N PRO A 457 -32.84 20.16 -18.33
CA PRO A 457 -32.71 18.96 -19.18
C PRO A 457 -33.36 17.72 -18.57
N VAL A 458 -33.55 17.71 -17.24
CA VAL A 458 -34.27 16.63 -16.53
C VAL A 458 -35.73 16.52 -16.99
N LEU A 459 -36.31 17.62 -17.39
CA LEU A 459 -37.71 17.64 -17.86
C LEU A 459 -37.83 17.36 -19.37
N SER A 460 -36.74 17.56 -20.12
CA SER A 460 -36.77 17.28 -21.57
C SER A 460 -36.46 15.84 -21.93
N MET A 461 -35.84 15.05 -21.05
CA MET A 461 -35.58 13.61 -21.18
C MET A 461 -35.35 13.14 -22.63
N LYS A 462 -34.56 13.87 -23.40
CA LYS A 462 -34.15 13.38 -24.72
C LYS A 462 -33.20 12.22 -24.54
N PRO A 463 -33.43 11.07 -25.21
CA PRO A 463 -32.44 10.00 -25.17
C PRO A 463 -31.10 10.52 -25.66
N LEU A 464 -30.04 10.14 -24.96
CA LEU A 464 -28.68 10.35 -25.41
C LEU A 464 -28.46 9.44 -26.60
N ASP A 465 -28.27 10.00 -27.80
CA ASP A 465 -28.01 9.26 -29.03
C ASP A 465 -26.59 8.62 -29.01
#